data_a5d293f9ce26cc0275e58e531fec0cfd
#
_entry.id   a5d293f9ce26cc0275e58e531fec0cfd
#
_cell.length_a   1.000
_cell.length_b   1.000
_cell.length_c   1.000
_cell.angle_alpha   90.00
_cell.angle_beta   90.00
_cell.angle_gamma   90.00
#
_symmetry.space_group_name_H-M   'P 1'
#
loop_
_entity.id
_entity.type
_entity.pdbx_description
1 polymer ?
#
loop_
_entity_poly.entity_id
_entity_poly.type
_entity_poly.pdbx_seq_one_letter_code
_entity_poly.pdbx_strand_id
1 'polypeptide(L)'
;MASHTHSGPVIDDKYPEGKIPPWETEAQEKIAKAIEEAAGRLVSARIGTGYGETYIGHNRRLVQPDGTVKMFWRNATKIPTHPVDPTVRVIRVDNDSGKPLAIVVNYACHPVVFGPDNLRYSADYPGAMAKHVEEHFDKTPICFFIQGGAGDINPYFDKTPLPEDADRLMKETGEQLGQEVVRVARAITTRAPEKPSLKYSLDTMNFDLRWDAEKVLPALEKRVDERTAGYYRRSLVSPIPCPVMTLLINEEIALMGMPGEPFVEFGIDFRARAPVPDAFFVGYANGYYGYFPTLKAAVEGGYGANSLTTRTEVGAGEAMVNHSLVKLNEMLGKLKTMPSQ
;
A
#
# COMPACT_ATOMS: atom_id res chain seq x y z
N MET A 1 3.08 2.31 -7.41
CA MET A 1 2.28 2.21 -6.17
C MET A 1 1.46 3.48 -6.02
N ALA A 2 0.21 3.36 -5.59
CA ALA A 2 -0.67 4.50 -5.28
C ALA A 2 -0.79 4.67 -3.75
N SER A 3 -0.98 5.91 -3.28
CA SER A 3 -1.30 6.17 -1.87
C SER A 3 -2.70 5.70 -1.50
N HIS A 4 -3.56 5.55 -2.50
CA HIS A 4 -4.95 5.17 -2.37
C HIS A 4 -5.84 6.26 -1.75
N THR A 5 -5.50 7.55 -1.94
CA THR A 5 -6.41 8.62 -1.53
C THR A 5 -7.78 8.48 -2.19
N HIS A 6 -8.86 8.69 -1.43
CA HIS A 6 -10.23 8.70 -1.95
C HIS A 6 -10.67 10.07 -2.48
N SER A 7 -9.75 11.02 -2.53
CA SER A 7 -9.95 12.37 -3.08
C SER A 7 -9.04 12.63 -4.29
N GLY A 8 -8.75 11.60 -5.05
CA GLY A 8 -7.97 11.66 -6.29
C GLY A 8 -8.85 11.56 -7.54
N PRO A 9 -8.28 11.77 -8.73
CA PRO A 9 -8.96 11.43 -9.96
C PRO A 9 -9.19 9.90 -10.05
N VAL A 10 -10.30 9.50 -10.64
CA VAL A 10 -10.59 8.09 -10.84
C VAL A 10 -9.76 7.59 -12.02
N ILE A 11 -8.78 6.73 -11.73
CA ILE A 11 -8.01 5.97 -12.73
C ILE A 11 -8.55 4.55 -12.68
N ASP A 12 -9.38 4.19 -13.64
CA ASP A 12 -9.94 2.84 -13.72
C ASP A 12 -10.14 2.38 -15.18
N ASP A 13 -10.24 1.08 -15.35
CA ASP A 13 -10.51 0.44 -16.64
C ASP A 13 -11.96 0.59 -17.11
N LYS A 14 -12.76 1.47 -16.47
CA LYS A 14 -14.16 1.70 -16.83
C LYS A 14 -14.32 2.55 -18.08
N TYR A 15 -13.25 3.17 -18.57
CA TYR A 15 -13.30 3.89 -19.82
C TYR A 15 -13.43 2.92 -21.00
N PRO A 16 -14.34 3.17 -21.95
CA PRO A 16 -14.37 2.44 -23.20
C PRO A 16 -13.01 2.53 -23.91
N GLU A 17 -12.63 1.45 -24.61
CA GLU A 17 -11.39 1.38 -25.36
C GLU A 17 -11.19 2.62 -26.24
N GLY A 18 -10.00 3.23 -26.18
CA GLY A 18 -9.65 4.46 -26.90
C GLY A 18 -10.22 5.76 -26.34
N LYS A 19 -10.87 5.75 -25.16
CA LYS A 19 -11.41 6.95 -24.50
C LYS A 19 -10.71 7.30 -23.17
N ILE A 20 -9.40 7.08 -23.11
CA ILE A 20 -8.59 7.51 -21.95
C ILE A 20 -8.69 9.03 -21.85
N PRO A 21 -9.04 9.60 -20.68
CA PRO A 21 -9.10 11.04 -20.50
C PRO A 21 -7.75 11.71 -20.78
N PRO A 22 -7.69 12.88 -21.45
CA PRO A 22 -6.43 13.55 -21.75
C PRO A 22 -5.55 13.80 -20.52
N TRP A 23 -6.13 14.07 -19.35
CA TRP A 23 -5.38 14.28 -18.12
C TRP A 23 -4.62 13.04 -17.65
N GLU A 24 -5.12 11.84 -17.92
CA GLU A 24 -4.45 10.59 -17.55
C GLU A 24 -3.20 10.38 -18.39
N THR A 25 -3.29 10.62 -19.71
CA THR A 25 -2.12 10.59 -20.61
C THR A 25 -1.09 11.63 -20.18
N GLU A 26 -1.51 12.87 -19.89
CA GLU A 26 -0.63 13.92 -19.40
C GLU A 26 0.05 13.55 -18.06
N ALA A 27 -0.68 12.89 -17.15
CA ALA A 27 -0.12 12.43 -15.89
C ALA A 27 0.94 11.33 -16.09
N GLN A 28 0.70 10.39 -17.01
CA GLN A 28 1.68 9.35 -17.37
C GLN A 28 2.95 9.97 -17.97
N GLU A 29 2.82 10.92 -18.88
CA GLU A 29 3.95 11.64 -19.47
C GLU A 29 4.77 12.41 -18.41
N LYS A 30 4.10 13.10 -17.48
CA LYS A 30 4.74 13.81 -16.38
C LYS A 30 5.50 12.87 -15.45
N ILE A 31 4.92 11.70 -15.14
CA ILE A 31 5.58 10.68 -14.31
C ILE A 31 6.81 10.14 -15.03
N ALA A 32 6.70 9.76 -16.31
CA ALA A 32 7.82 9.27 -17.10
C ALA A 32 8.97 10.31 -17.16
N LYS A 33 8.64 11.56 -17.45
CA LYS A 33 9.61 12.66 -17.48
C LYS A 33 10.28 12.89 -16.12
N ALA A 34 9.53 12.82 -15.02
CA ALA A 34 10.10 12.96 -13.67
C ALA A 34 11.12 11.84 -13.36
N ILE A 35 10.83 10.61 -13.81
CA ILE A 35 11.75 9.45 -13.66
C ILE A 35 13.01 9.66 -14.50
N GLU A 36 12.88 10.09 -15.76
CA GLU A 36 14.01 10.38 -16.65
C GLU A 36 14.91 11.49 -16.07
N GLU A 37 14.32 12.58 -15.60
CA GLU A 37 15.04 13.68 -14.97
C GLU A 37 15.77 13.24 -13.70
N ALA A 38 15.14 12.40 -12.86
CA ALA A 38 15.77 11.86 -11.67
C ALA A 38 16.96 10.93 -12.03
N ALA A 39 16.80 10.09 -13.04
CA ALA A 39 17.87 9.22 -13.54
C ALA A 39 19.07 10.03 -14.08
N GLY A 40 18.83 11.19 -14.71
CA GLY A 40 19.86 12.11 -15.17
C GLY A 40 20.59 12.90 -14.08
N ARG A 41 20.11 12.82 -12.82
CA ARG A 41 20.64 13.59 -11.66
C ARG A 41 21.14 12.68 -10.53
N LEU A 42 21.55 11.46 -10.85
CA LEU A 42 22.08 10.52 -9.84
C LEU A 42 23.31 11.10 -9.14
N VAL A 43 23.35 10.96 -7.82
CA VAL A 43 24.46 11.38 -6.96
C VAL A 43 24.82 10.25 -6.00
N SER A 44 26.05 10.27 -5.46
CA SER A 44 26.41 9.40 -4.35
C SER A 44 25.46 9.65 -3.16
N ALA A 45 25.03 8.56 -2.54
CA ALA A 45 24.09 8.63 -1.44
C ALA A 45 24.41 7.64 -0.32
N ARG A 46 23.99 8.01 0.88
CA ARG A 46 24.02 7.21 2.10
C ARG A 46 22.59 6.82 2.43
N ILE A 47 22.38 5.60 2.87
CA ILE A 47 21.05 5.08 3.21
C ILE A 47 21.01 4.55 4.63
N GLY A 48 19.88 4.69 5.29
CA GLY A 48 19.61 4.10 6.59
C GLY A 48 18.11 3.92 6.79
N THR A 49 17.76 3.05 7.70
CA THR A 49 16.38 2.70 8.04
C THR A 49 16.13 2.89 9.53
N GLY A 50 14.88 3.07 9.88
CA GLY A 50 14.44 3.14 11.26
C GLY A 50 12.95 2.92 11.38
N TYR A 51 12.49 2.68 12.58
CA TYR A 51 11.07 2.49 12.85
C TYR A 51 10.64 3.09 14.19
N GLY A 52 9.36 3.37 14.27
CA GLY A 52 8.67 3.84 15.45
C GLY A 52 7.23 3.40 15.42
N GLU A 53 6.38 3.96 16.27
CA GLU A 53 4.99 3.57 16.37
C GLU A 53 4.07 4.77 16.56
N THR A 54 2.96 4.78 15.85
CA THR A 54 1.86 5.70 16.11
C THR A 54 0.53 5.08 15.70
N TYR A 55 -0.55 5.49 16.34
CA TYR A 55 -1.89 4.99 16.07
C TYR A 55 -2.74 6.12 15.49
N ILE A 56 -2.95 6.13 14.18
CA ILE A 56 -3.86 7.06 13.49
C ILE A 56 -5.11 6.37 12.96
N GLY A 57 -5.18 5.05 13.06
CA GLY A 57 -6.24 4.23 12.50
C GLY A 57 -6.56 2.99 13.34
N HIS A 58 -7.52 2.22 12.82
CA HIS A 58 -8.07 1.05 13.49
C HIS A 58 -8.43 -0.02 12.46
N ASN A 59 -8.51 -1.29 12.88
CA ASN A 59 -9.12 -2.32 12.05
C ASN A 59 -10.63 -2.11 12.01
N ARG A 60 -11.17 -1.95 10.80
CA ARG A 60 -12.60 -1.68 10.58
C ARG A 60 -13.48 -2.93 10.65
N ARG A 61 -12.89 -4.11 10.85
CA ARG A 61 -13.59 -5.39 10.96
C ARG A 61 -13.65 -5.82 12.43
N LEU A 62 -14.83 -5.75 13.03
CA LEU A 62 -15.07 -6.25 14.40
C LEU A 62 -15.65 -7.65 14.31
N VAL A 63 -14.81 -8.66 14.56
CA VAL A 63 -15.27 -10.05 14.67
C VAL A 63 -16.08 -10.21 15.96
N GLN A 64 -17.31 -10.66 15.80
CA GLN A 64 -18.25 -10.86 16.92
C GLN A 64 -18.04 -12.25 17.54
N PRO A 65 -18.53 -12.49 18.78
CA PRO A 65 -18.42 -13.80 19.43
C PRO A 65 -19.06 -14.96 18.64
N ASP A 66 -20.02 -14.68 17.76
CA ASP A 66 -20.68 -15.65 16.88
C ASP A 66 -19.90 -15.90 15.58
N GLY A 67 -18.73 -15.27 15.41
CA GLY A 67 -17.88 -15.38 14.22
C GLY A 67 -18.29 -14.48 13.05
N THR A 68 -19.38 -13.70 13.17
CA THR A 68 -19.76 -12.72 12.16
C THR A 68 -18.92 -11.45 12.25
N VAL A 69 -18.86 -10.66 11.18
CA VAL A 69 -18.11 -9.39 11.15
C VAL A 69 -19.06 -8.20 11.09
N LYS A 70 -18.97 -7.34 12.09
CA LYS A 70 -19.59 -6.02 12.06
C LYS A 70 -18.56 -5.01 11.52
N MET A 71 -18.95 -4.24 10.50
CA MET A 71 -18.09 -3.17 9.98
C MET A 71 -18.12 -1.95 10.89
N PHE A 72 -16.95 -1.52 11.32
CA PHE A 72 -16.72 -0.38 12.20
C PHE A 72 -15.94 0.70 11.44
N TRP A 73 -16.65 1.45 10.59
CA TRP A 73 -16.03 2.36 9.64
C TRP A 73 -15.30 3.52 10.32
N ARG A 74 -15.93 4.22 11.23
CA ARG A 74 -15.37 5.37 11.94
C ARG A 74 -15.23 5.05 13.44
N ASN A 75 -14.08 5.40 14.00
CA ASN A 75 -13.74 5.12 15.40
C ASN A 75 -13.21 6.39 16.10
N ALA A 76 -14.03 7.44 16.13
CA ALA A 76 -13.65 8.73 16.72
C ALA A 76 -13.29 8.64 18.22
N THR A 77 -13.80 7.63 18.92
CA THR A 77 -13.48 7.35 20.33
C THR A 77 -12.18 6.56 20.53
N LYS A 78 -11.53 6.15 19.43
CA LYS A 78 -10.26 5.41 19.42
C LYS A 78 -10.27 4.12 20.24
N ILE A 79 -11.39 3.37 20.16
CA ILE A 79 -11.49 2.05 20.79
C ILE A 79 -10.45 1.12 20.16
N PRO A 80 -9.62 0.40 20.94
CA PRO A 80 -8.66 -0.55 20.40
C PRO A 80 -9.32 -1.66 19.57
N THR A 81 -8.75 -1.95 18.42
CA THR A 81 -9.16 -3.03 17.51
C THR A 81 -7.96 -3.82 17.05
N HIS A 82 -8.14 -5.05 16.62
CA HIS A 82 -7.05 -5.94 16.21
C HIS A 82 -7.44 -6.79 14.99
N PRO A 83 -6.46 -7.17 14.12
CA PRO A 83 -5.07 -6.73 14.13
C PRO A 83 -4.90 -5.30 13.59
N VAL A 84 -3.89 -4.58 14.08
CA VAL A 84 -3.44 -3.27 13.59
C VAL A 84 -1.92 -3.29 13.53
N ASP A 85 -1.34 -2.65 12.55
CA ASP A 85 0.10 -2.41 12.46
C ASP A 85 0.41 -0.93 12.71
N PRO A 86 0.82 -0.54 13.93
CA PRO A 86 1.12 0.85 14.25
C PRO A 86 2.52 1.28 13.78
N THR A 87 3.29 0.36 13.17
CA THR A 87 4.70 0.60 12.86
C THR A 87 4.87 1.63 11.77
N VAL A 88 5.54 2.73 12.10
CA VAL A 88 6.04 3.74 11.17
C VAL A 88 7.44 3.32 10.72
N ARG A 89 7.61 2.94 9.47
CA ARG A 89 8.91 2.56 8.92
C ARG A 89 9.44 3.65 8.02
N VAL A 90 10.70 3.97 8.17
CA VAL A 90 11.35 5.08 7.47
C VAL A 90 12.64 4.60 6.81
N ILE A 91 12.80 4.94 5.53
CA ILE A 91 14.09 4.92 4.84
C ILE A 91 14.53 6.38 4.69
N ARG A 92 15.73 6.69 5.17
CA ARG A 92 16.34 8.00 4.97
C ARG A 92 17.52 7.87 4.01
N VAL A 93 17.55 8.76 3.02
CA VAL A 93 18.63 8.86 2.03
C VAL A 93 19.27 10.24 2.16
N ASP A 94 20.58 10.27 2.41
CA ASP A 94 21.36 11.49 2.53
C ASP A 94 22.40 11.55 1.40
N ASN A 95 22.85 12.74 1.05
CA ASN A 95 24.06 12.91 0.25
C ASN A 95 25.32 12.64 1.07
N ASP A 96 26.50 12.72 0.46
CA ASP A 96 27.78 12.46 1.14
C ASP A 96 28.06 13.41 2.30
N SER A 97 27.50 14.63 2.28
CA SER A 97 27.62 15.59 3.38
C SER A 97 26.65 15.34 4.56
N GLY A 98 25.80 14.33 4.45
CA GLY A 98 24.77 14.00 5.47
C GLY A 98 23.50 14.86 5.37
N LYS A 99 23.33 15.61 4.28
CA LYS A 99 22.12 16.38 4.03
C LYS A 99 21.04 15.45 3.45
N PRO A 100 19.82 15.42 4.04
CA PRO A 100 18.75 14.57 3.56
C PRO A 100 18.33 14.90 2.12
N LEU A 101 18.25 13.89 1.27
CA LEU A 101 17.72 13.95 -0.10
C LEU A 101 16.29 13.46 -0.18
N ALA A 102 16.00 12.34 0.51
CA ALA A 102 14.68 11.74 0.53
C ALA A 102 14.39 11.06 1.88
N ILE A 103 13.12 11.08 2.24
CA ILE A 103 12.54 10.33 3.36
C ILE A 103 11.39 9.52 2.80
N VAL A 104 11.47 8.18 2.86
CA VAL A 104 10.41 7.28 2.42
C VAL A 104 9.71 6.71 3.64
N VAL A 105 8.41 6.87 3.72
CA VAL A 105 7.57 6.49 4.86
C VAL A 105 6.65 5.36 4.45
N ASN A 106 6.71 4.23 5.14
CA ASN A 106 5.76 3.13 4.98
C ASN A 106 4.85 3.04 6.21
N TYR A 107 3.56 3.08 5.97
CA TYR A 107 2.53 2.98 7.01
C TYR A 107 1.26 2.33 6.44
N ALA A 108 0.53 1.59 7.27
CA ALA A 108 -0.66 0.84 6.86
C ALA A 108 -1.94 1.50 7.39
N CYS A 109 -2.55 2.38 6.59
CA CYS A 109 -3.86 2.96 6.89
C CYS A 109 -4.47 3.62 5.64
N HIS A 110 -5.75 3.42 5.39
CA HIS A 110 -6.47 4.06 4.28
C HIS A 110 -6.41 5.58 4.38
N PRO A 111 -6.06 6.32 3.31
CA PRO A 111 -6.12 7.77 3.27
C PRO A 111 -7.53 8.24 2.88
N VAL A 112 -8.44 8.17 3.84
CA VAL A 112 -9.87 8.38 3.65
C VAL A 112 -10.49 9.17 4.81
N VAL A 113 -9.76 10.16 5.33
CA VAL A 113 -10.31 11.08 6.34
C VAL A 113 -11.41 11.94 5.74
N PHE A 114 -11.22 12.42 4.51
CA PHE A 114 -12.28 13.09 3.78
C PHE A 114 -13.41 12.13 3.38
N GLY A 115 -14.65 12.61 3.51
CA GLY A 115 -15.85 11.92 3.09
C GLY A 115 -16.17 12.11 1.60
N PRO A 116 -17.25 11.47 1.11
CA PRO A 116 -17.69 11.56 -0.28
C PRO A 116 -18.23 12.94 -0.69
N ASP A 117 -18.46 13.84 0.25
CA ASP A 117 -18.85 15.24 0.04
C ASP A 117 -17.67 16.15 -0.32
N ASN A 118 -16.43 15.66 -0.16
CA ASN A 118 -15.24 16.37 -0.64
C ASN A 118 -15.06 16.18 -2.16
N LEU A 119 -15.31 17.22 -2.92
CA LEU A 119 -15.13 17.25 -4.38
C LEU A 119 -13.80 17.90 -4.82
N ARG A 120 -12.90 18.18 -3.87
CA ARG A 120 -11.55 18.72 -4.14
C ARG A 120 -10.53 17.57 -4.22
N TYR A 121 -9.53 17.72 -5.06
CA TYR A 121 -8.38 16.83 -5.02
C TYR A 121 -7.58 17.02 -3.73
N SER A 122 -7.22 15.91 -3.12
CA SER A 122 -6.41 15.87 -1.90
C SER A 122 -5.58 14.60 -1.83
N ALA A 123 -4.35 14.71 -1.35
CA ALA A 123 -3.55 13.55 -0.97
C ALA A 123 -3.97 12.98 0.40
N ASP A 124 -5.02 13.55 1.04
CA ASP A 124 -5.48 13.20 2.39
C ASP A 124 -4.33 13.31 3.43
N TYR A 125 -4.41 12.60 4.57
CA TYR A 125 -3.41 12.67 5.64
C TYR A 125 -1.96 12.37 5.17
N PRO A 126 -1.68 11.52 4.15
CA PRO A 126 -0.30 11.34 3.66
C PRO A 126 0.32 12.63 3.12
N GLY A 127 -0.47 13.48 2.47
CA GLY A 127 0.02 14.78 2.01
C GLY A 127 0.33 15.73 3.16
N ALA A 128 -0.50 15.77 4.21
CA ALA A 128 -0.24 16.55 5.41
C ALA A 128 0.99 16.04 6.18
N MET A 129 1.16 14.72 6.26
CA MET A 129 2.35 14.07 6.81
C MET A 129 3.61 14.47 6.04
N ALA A 130 3.62 14.33 4.72
CA ALA A 130 4.77 14.66 3.90
C ALA A 130 5.18 16.14 4.06
N LYS A 131 4.21 17.06 4.02
CA LYS A 131 4.44 18.47 4.27
C LYS A 131 5.06 18.72 5.65
N HIS A 132 4.51 18.10 6.70
CA HIS A 132 5.05 18.21 8.07
C HIS A 132 6.51 17.77 8.13
N VAL A 133 6.83 16.63 7.53
CA VAL A 133 8.20 16.09 7.50
C VAL A 133 9.14 17.03 6.75
N GLU A 134 8.79 17.44 5.54
CA GLU A 134 9.61 18.35 4.73
C GLU A 134 9.89 19.69 5.44
N GLU A 135 8.90 20.28 6.09
CA GLU A 135 9.05 21.51 6.87
C GLU A 135 10.03 21.34 8.04
N HIS A 136 10.06 20.18 8.69
CA HIS A 136 10.97 19.90 9.81
C HIS A 136 12.41 19.57 9.40
N PHE A 137 12.67 19.43 8.10
CA PHE A 137 13.98 19.28 7.49
C PHE A 137 14.30 20.44 6.51
N ASP A 138 13.82 21.65 6.79
CA ASP A 138 14.06 22.88 6.03
C ASP A 138 13.72 22.76 4.55
N LYS A 139 12.67 21.95 4.22
CA LYS A 139 12.20 21.64 2.86
C LYS A 139 13.31 21.08 1.96
N THR A 140 14.30 20.44 2.55
CA THR A 140 15.43 19.85 1.81
C THR A 140 15.08 18.50 1.18
N PRO A 141 14.58 17.48 1.96
CA PRO A 141 14.24 16.19 1.39
C PRO A 141 12.88 16.23 0.72
N ILE A 142 12.70 15.34 -0.26
CA ILE A 142 11.37 14.94 -0.73
C ILE A 142 10.85 13.83 0.17
N CYS A 143 9.64 14.00 0.70
CA CYS A 143 8.99 12.97 1.51
C CYS A 143 8.04 12.13 0.67
N PHE A 144 8.29 10.82 0.59
CA PHE A 144 7.46 9.84 -0.10
C PHE A 144 6.65 9.02 0.90
N PHE A 145 5.36 8.87 0.64
CA PHE A 145 4.52 7.90 1.33
C PHE A 145 4.35 6.64 0.49
N ILE A 146 4.65 5.47 1.05
CA ILE A 146 4.37 4.16 0.46
C ILE A 146 3.37 3.42 1.33
N GLN A 147 2.21 3.07 0.73
CA GLN A 147 1.10 2.45 1.44
C GLN A 147 1.45 1.03 1.86
N GLY A 148 1.12 0.69 3.11
CA GLY A 148 1.23 -0.67 3.63
C GLY A 148 0.02 -1.55 3.30
N GLY A 149 -0.16 -2.63 4.06
CA GLY A 149 -1.36 -3.47 4.00
C GLY A 149 -2.52 -2.77 4.71
N ALA A 150 -3.27 -1.95 3.98
CA ALA A 150 -4.32 -1.12 4.56
C ALA A 150 -5.74 -1.61 4.24
N GLY A 151 -5.89 -2.79 3.61
CA GLY A 151 -7.18 -3.28 3.13
C GLY A 151 -8.30 -3.32 4.18
N ASP A 152 -7.96 -3.55 5.43
CA ASP A 152 -8.89 -3.57 6.57
C ASP A 152 -8.65 -2.46 7.61
N ILE A 153 -7.74 -1.51 7.34
CA ILE A 153 -7.38 -0.43 8.28
C ILE A 153 -7.88 0.93 7.80
N ASN A 154 -8.72 1.57 8.60
CA ASN A 154 -9.22 2.93 8.37
C ASN A 154 -8.62 3.93 9.38
N PRO A 155 -8.49 5.22 9.00
CA PRO A 155 -8.21 6.26 9.99
C PRO A 155 -9.33 6.36 11.01
N TYR A 156 -9.04 6.81 12.21
CA TYR A 156 -10.05 6.98 13.25
C TYR A 156 -11.22 7.87 12.80
N PHE A 157 -10.93 8.87 11.99
CA PHE A 157 -11.87 9.85 11.46
C PHE A 157 -12.28 9.55 10.01
N ASP A 158 -12.50 8.27 9.70
CA ASP A 158 -12.94 7.82 8.37
C ASP A 158 -14.17 8.59 7.88
N LYS A 159 -14.11 9.04 6.63
CA LYS A 159 -15.20 9.73 5.91
C LYS A 159 -15.86 10.85 6.71
N THR A 160 -15.02 11.71 7.29
CA THR A 160 -15.53 12.88 8.01
C THR A 160 -16.21 13.85 7.03
N PRO A 161 -17.48 14.19 7.27
CA PRO A 161 -18.17 15.21 6.48
C PRO A 161 -17.47 16.58 6.58
N LEU A 162 -17.44 17.36 5.48
CA LEU A 162 -16.80 18.67 5.46
C LEU A 162 -17.29 19.63 6.57
N PRO A 163 -18.60 19.68 6.92
CA PRO A 163 -19.07 20.49 8.03
C PRO A 163 -18.58 20.04 9.42
N GLU A 164 -18.06 18.82 9.56
CA GLU A 164 -17.50 18.26 10.80
C GLU A 164 -16.00 18.51 10.93
N ASP A 165 -15.49 19.60 10.31
CA ASP A 165 -14.10 20.02 10.40
C ASP A 165 -13.08 19.02 9.82
N ALA A 166 -13.45 18.40 8.69
CA ALA A 166 -12.65 17.39 8.02
C ALA A 166 -11.23 17.87 7.66
N ASP A 167 -11.08 19.13 7.25
CA ASP A 167 -9.77 19.72 6.92
C ASP A 167 -8.82 19.71 8.13
N ARG A 168 -9.32 20.02 9.33
CA ARG A 168 -8.53 20.01 10.57
C ARG A 168 -8.18 18.56 10.96
N LEU A 169 -9.15 17.66 10.97
CA LEU A 169 -8.94 16.25 11.35
C LEU A 169 -7.98 15.54 10.40
N MET A 170 -8.04 15.84 9.11
CA MET A 170 -7.10 15.32 8.12
C MET A 170 -5.67 15.83 8.39
N LYS A 171 -5.50 17.12 8.66
CA LYS A 171 -4.20 17.70 9.00
C LYS A 171 -3.64 17.11 10.29
N GLU A 172 -4.42 17.08 11.36
CA GLU A 172 -4.01 16.52 12.65
C GLU A 172 -3.61 15.04 12.54
N THR A 173 -4.35 14.24 11.73
CA THR A 173 -4.00 12.84 11.44
C THR A 173 -2.64 12.74 10.75
N GLY A 174 -2.39 13.58 9.74
CA GLY A 174 -1.12 13.62 9.02
C GLY A 174 0.02 14.14 9.88
N GLU A 175 -0.21 15.18 10.67
CA GLU A 175 0.80 15.74 11.59
C GLU A 175 1.18 14.75 12.69
N GLN A 176 0.23 13.99 13.24
CA GLN A 176 0.51 12.94 14.21
C GLN A 176 1.47 11.89 13.63
N LEU A 177 1.21 11.41 12.42
CA LEU A 177 2.13 10.49 11.72
C LEU A 177 3.47 11.17 11.43
N GLY A 178 3.44 12.42 10.94
CA GLY A 178 4.62 13.21 10.60
C GLY A 178 5.56 13.46 11.77
N GLN A 179 5.03 13.71 12.97
CA GLN A 179 5.81 13.86 14.19
C GLN A 179 6.65 12.60 14.49
N GLU A 180 6.02 11.42 14.36
CA GLU A 180 6.74 10.17 14.58
C GLU A 180 7.77 9.91 13.47
N VAL A 181 7.44 10.21 12.21
CA VAL A 181 8.39 10.13 11.08
C VAL A 181 9.61 11.02 11.33
N VAL A 182 9.42 12.27 11.75
CA VAL A 182 10.52 13.21 12.06
C VAL A 182 11.39 12.66 13.19
N ARG A 183 10.77 12.14 14.26
CA ARG A 183 11.51 11.54 15.39
C ARG A 183 12.37 10.36 14.92
N VAL A 184 11.79 9.44 14.14
CA VAL A 184 12.50 8.27 13.59
C VAL A 184 13.60 8.73 12.63
N ALA A 185 13.28 9.59 11.66
CA ALA A 185 14.23 10.03 10.64
C ALA A 185 15.45 10.74 11.23
N ARG A 186 15.28 11.51 12.33
CA ARG A 186 16.40 12.16 13.03
C ARG A 186 17.29 11.17 13.77
N ALA A 187 16.76 10.04 14.22
CA ALA A 187 17.51 8.99 14.88
C ALA A 187 18.27 8.07 13.92
N ILE A 188 17.92 8.07 12.63
CA ILE A 188 18.57 7.22 11.62
C ILE A 188 20.00 7.72 11.36
N THR A 189 20.96 6.79 11.48
CA THR A 189 22.32 6.97 10.98
C THR A 189 22.43 6.37 9.57
N THR A 190 22.64 7.21 8.58
CA THR A 190 22.85 6.78 7.19
C THR A 190 24.31 6.39 6.96
N ARG A 191 24.50 5.37 6.12
CA ARG A 191 25.86 4.90 5.74
C ARG A 191 25.94 4.62 4.24
N ALA A 192 27.11 4.82 3.68
CA ALA A 192 27.42 4.30 2.35
C ALA A 192 27.59 2.78 2.46
N PRO A 193 26.93 1.99 1.58
CA PRO A 193 27.09 0.54 1.62
C PRO A 193 28.50 0.15 1.17
N GLU A 194 29.11 -0.84 1.82
CA GLU A 194 30.42 -1.36 1.40
C GLU A 194 30.35 -2.02 0.03
N LYS A 195 29.25 -2.71 -0.25
CA LYS A 195 28.98 -3.39 -1.52
C LYS A 195 27.60 -2.98 -2.00
N PRO A 196 27.47 -1.87 -2.72
CA PRO A 196 26.18 -1.43 -3.23
C PRO A 196 25.59 -2.48 -4.18
N SER A 197 24.35 -2.88 -3.91
CA SER A 197 23.66 -3.85 -4.75
C SER A 197 22.17 -3.56 -4.81
N LEU A 198 21.58 -3.82 -5.95
CA LEU A 198 20.15 -3.74 -6.18
C LEU A 198 19.71 -4.99 -6.95
N LYS A 199 18.86 -5.80 -6.31
CA LYS A 199 18.28 -6.99 -6.94
C LYS A 199 16.78 -6.82 -7.02
N TYR A 200 16.17 -7.18 -8.13
CA TYR A 200 14.77 -6.92 -8.43
C TYR A 200 14.13 -8.10 -9.15
N SER A 201 12.89 -8.40 -8.80
CA SER A 201 12.02 -9.32 -9.52
C SER A 201 10.62 -8.72 -9.59
N LEU A 202 9.97 -8.91 -10.73
CA LEU A 202 8.54 -8.64 -10.94
C LEU A 202 7.95 -9.89 -11.60
N ASP A 203 7.33 -10.72 -10.80
CA ASP A 203 6.80 -12.02 -11.23
C ASP A 203 5.27 -11.95 -11.32
N THR A 204 4.68 -12.48 -12.38
CA THR A 204 3.21 -12.56 -12.50
C THR A 204 2.75 -13.92 -11.99
N MET A 205 1.93 -13.90 -10.93
CA MET A 205 1.24 -15.08 -10.41
C MET A 205 -0.20 -15.10 -10.93
N ASN A 206 -0.63 -16.24 -11.43
CA ASN A 206 -1.99 -16.40 -11.93
C ASN A 206 -2.86 -17.09 -10.87
N PHE A 207 -4.01 -16.49 -10.56
CA PHE A 207 -4.96 -17.01 -9.60
C PHE A 207 -6.32 -17.22 -10.24
N ASP A 208 -7.06 -18.19 -9.74
CA ASP A 208 -8.42 -18.40 -10.19
C ASP A 208 -9.37 -17.32 -9.62
N LEU A 209 -10.47 -17.12 -10.34
CA LEU A 209 -11.54 -16.26 -9.88
C LEU A 209 -12.27 -16.93 -8.71
N ARG A 210 -12.45 -16.19 -7.62
CA ARG A 210 -13.16 -16.68 -6.43
C ARG A 210 -14.64 -16.97 -6.68
N TRP A 211 -15.26 -16.16 -7.53
CA TRP A 211 -16.69 -16.18 -7.77
C TRP A 211 -17.02 -16.84 -9.09
N ASP A 212 -18.10 -17.62 -9.10
CA ASP A 212 -18.68 -18.16 -10.35
C ASP A 212 -19.21 -16.99 -11.20
N ALA A 213 -18.43 -16.59 -12.20
CA ALA A 213 -18.76 -15.46 -13.07
C ALA A 213 -20.09 -15.65 -13.80
N GLU A 214 -20.44 -16.88 -14.20
CA GLU A 214 -21.69 -17.17 -14.92
C GLU A 214 -22.92 -16.89 -14.05
N LYS A 215 -22.80 -17.06 -12.73
CA LYS A 215 -23.86 -16.74 -11.76
C LYS A 215 -23.86 -15.28 -11.33
N VAL A 216 -22.67 -14.73 -11.13
CA VAL A 216 -22.50 -13.39 -10.53
C VAL A 216 -22.76 -12.27 -11.54
N LEU A 217 -22.27 -12.38 -12.78
CA LEU A 217 -22.42 -11.33 -13.79
C LEU A 217 -23.88 -10.98 -14.10
N PRO A 218 -24.79 -11.93 -14.38
CA PRO A 218 -26.19 -11.59 -14.66
C PRO A 218 -26.94 -10.93 -13.49
N ALA A 219 -26.51 -11.22 -12.25
CA ALA A 219 -27.07 -10.60 -11.06
C ALA A 219 -26.56 -9.16 -10.84
N LEU A 220 -25.32 -8.91 -11.21
CA LEU A 220 -24.70 -7.57 -11.15
C LEU A 220 -25.27 -6.65 -12.24
N GLU A 221 -25.35 -7.12 -13.48
CA GLU A 221 -25.83 -6.34 -14.62
C GLU A 221 -27.23 -5.74 -14.41
N LYS A 222 -28.06 -6.42 -13.63
CA LYS A 222 -29.40 -5.93 -13.25
C LYS A 222 -29.38 -4.78 -12.22
N ARG A 223 -28.24 -4.51 -11.60
CA ARG A 223 -28.12 -3.61 -10.43
C ARG A 223 -27.20 -2.42 -10.68
N VAL A 224 -26.48 -2.41 -11.77
CA VAL A 224 -25.49 -1.38 -12.10
C VAL A 224 -25.75 -0.81 -13.49
N ASP A 225 -25.20 0.37 -13.77
CA ASP A 225 -25.21 0.95 -15.11
C ASP A 225 -24.32 0.15 -16.09
N GLU A 226 -24.52 0.35 -17.40
CA GLU A 226 -23.83 -0.39 -18.45
C GLU A 226 -22.30 -0.21 -18.41
N ARG A 227 -21.81 0.96 -18.01
CA ARG A 227 -20.36 1.21 -17.84
C ARG A 227 -19.77 0.30 -16.75
N THR A 228 -20.44 0.23 -15.61
CA THR A 228 -20.05 -0.62 -14.48
C THR A 228 -20.21 -2.11 -14.84
N ALA A 229 -21.27 -2.49 -15.56
CA ALA A 229 -21.46 -3.85 -16.06
C ALA A 229 -20.31 -4.26 -17.00
N GLY A 230 -19.94 -3.38 -17.96
CA GLY A 230 -18.80 -3.60 -18.85
C GLY A 230 -17.47 -3.80 -18.11
N TYR A 231 -17.24 -3.02 -17.03
CA TYR A 231 -16.08 -3.22 -16.16
C TYR A 231 -16.07 -4.60 -15.51
N TYR A 232 -17.19 -5.06 -14.95
CA TYR A 232 -17.27 -6.40 -14.36
C TYR A 232 -17.04 -7.51 -15.36
N ARG A 233 -17.60 -7.42 -16.58
CA ARG A 233 -17.35 -8.40 -17.67
C ARG A 233 -15.86 -8.53 -17.97
N ARG A 234 -15.11 -7.43 -18.00
CA ARG A 234 -13.66 -7.43 -18.26
C ARG A 234 -12.82 -7.86 -17.06
N SER A 235 -13.29 -7.61 -15.85
CA SER A 235 -12.50 -7.82 -14.62
C SER A 235 -12.80 -9.13 -13.90
N LEU A 236 -13.94 -9.79 -14.19
CA LEU A 236 -14.31 -11.10 -13.64
C LEU A 236 -13.96 -12.21 -14.64
N VAL A 237 -12.68 -12.31 -14.96
CA VAL A 237 -12.13 -13.34 -15.87
C VAL A 237 -11.05 -14.13 -15.15
N SER A 238 -10.91 -15.41 -15.52
CA SER A 238 -9.87 -16.30 -14.97
C SER A 238 -8.93 -16.73 -16.09
N PRO A 239 -7.61 -16.86 -15.82
CA PRO A 239 -6.94 -16.51 -14.56
C PRO A 239 -6.76 -15.00 -14.38
N ILE A 240 -6.60 -14.56 -13.12
CA ILE A 240 -6.29 -13.18 -12.76
C ILE A 240 -4.77 -13.05 -12.61
N PRO A 241 -4.08 -12.30 -13.50
CA PRO A 241 -2.62 -12.13 -13.43
C PRO A 241 -2.24 -11.08 -12.40
N CYS A 242 -1.70 -11.50 -11.26
CA CYS A 242 -1.27 -10.60 -10.17
C CYS A 242 0.25 -10.41 -10.19
N PRO A 243 0.78 -9.23 -10.50
CA PRO A 243 2.22 -8.95 -10.46
C PRO A 243 2.69 -8.78 -9.01
N VAL A 244 3.71 -9.55 -8.62
CA VAL A 244 4.37 -9.46 -7.31
C VAL A 244 5.77 -8.93 -7.50
N MET A 245 6.09 -7.82 -6.85
CA MET A 245 7.42 -7.22 -6.87
C MET A 245 8.23 -7.68 -5.65
N THR A 246 9.48 -8.01 -5.86
CA THR A 246 10.47 -8.21 -4.80
C THR A 246 11.71 -7.40 -5.10
N LEU A 247 12.09 -6.50 -4.20
CA LEU A 247 13.25 -5.64 -4.31
C LEU A 247 14.14 -5.85 -3.10
N LEU A 248 15.43 -5.99 -3.34
CA LEU A 248 16.45 -6.13 -2.30
C LEU A 248 17.56 -5.10 -2.52
N ILE A 249 17.75 -4.21 -1.55
CA ILE A 249 18.75 -3.15 -1.57
C ILE A 249 19.86 -3.52 -0.59
N ASN A 250 21.10 -3.59 -1.08
CA ASN A 250 22.33 -3.84 -0.29
C ASN A 250 22.26 -5.11 0.57
N GLU A 251 21.45 -6.09 0.20
CA GLU A 251 21.18 -7.31 0.96
C GLU A 251 20.64 -7.10 2.39
N GLU A 252 20.21 -5.87 2.71
CA GLU A 252 19.76 -5.45 4.03
C GLU A 252 18.31 -4.97 4.06
N ILE A 253 17.86 -4.29 3.00
CA ILE A 253 16.52 -3.69 2.92
C ILE A 253 15.71 -4.41 1.84
N ALA A 254 14.62 -5.04 2.24
CA ALA A 254 13.70 -5.69 1.30
C ALA A 254 12.39 -4.92 1.18
N LEU A 255 11.87 -4.82 -0.04
CA LEU A 255 10.52 -4.33 -0.30
C LEU A 255 9.75 -5.42 -1.06
N MET A 256 8.55 -5.75 -0.57
CA MET A 256 7.58 -6.55 -1.30
C MET A 256 6.47 -5.64 -1.80
N GLY A 257 6.17 -5.66 -3.11
CA GLY A 257 5.02 -4.98 -3.69
C GLY A 257 3.91 -5.96 -4.03
N MET A 258 2.72 -5.74 -3.47
CA MET A 258 1.52 -6.54 -3.70
C MET A 258 0.45 -5.68 -4.38
N PRO A 259 -0.23 -6.16 -5.43
CA PRO A 259 -1.29 -5.41 -6.08
C PRO A 259 -2.56 -5.35 -5.23
N GLY A 260 -3.43 -4.36 -5.52
CA GLY A 260 -4.72 -4.22 -4.83
C GLY A 260 -4.60 -3.88 -3.35
N GLU A 261 -5.58 -4.31 -2.57
CA GLU A 261 -5.83 -3.91 -1.18
C GLU A 261 -5.59 -5.06 -0.18
N PRO A 262 -4.32 -5.40 0.13
CA PRO A 262 -4.01 -6.46 1.07
C PRO A 262 -4.39 -6.08 2.51
N PHE A 263 -4.88 -7.05 3.27
CA PHE A 263 -5.13 -6.90 4.69
C PHE A 263 -3.82 -6.75 5.48
N VAL A 264 -3.90 -6.10 6.63
CA VAL A 264 -2.74 -5.68 7.43
C VAL A 264 -1.86 -6.85 7.87
N GLU A 265 -2.43 -8.01 8.10
CA GLU A 265 -1.71 -9.21 8.53
C GLU A 265 -0.64 -9.64 7.52
N PHE A 266 -0.82 -9.41 6.22
CA PHE A 266 0.22 -9.73 5.22
C PHE A 266 1.49 -8.92 5.40
N GLY A 267 1.36 -7.63 5.75
CA GLY A 267 2.52 -6.80 6.07
C GLY A 267 3.23 -7.25 7.33
N ILE A 268 2.47 -7.62 8.36
CA ILE A 268 3.01 -8.16 9.62
C ILE A 268 3.74 -9.49 9.36
N ASP A 269 3.11 -10.42 8.64
CA ASP A 269 3.69 -11.75 8.32
C ASP A 269 4.94 -11.63 7.45
N PHE A 270 4.90 -10.82 6.39
CA PHE A 270 6.07 -10.61 5.52
C PHE A 270 7.29 -10.13 6.32
N ARG A 271 7.11 -9.12 7.15
CA ARG A 271 8.21 -8.57 7.96
C ARG A 271 8.73 -9.54 9.00
N ALA A 272 7.85 -10.30 9.64
CA ALA A 272 8.25 -11.30 10.63
C ALA A 272 9.10 -12.43 10.04
N ARG A 273 8.93 -12.72 8.74
CA ARG A 273 9.56 -13.85 8.04
C ARG A 273 10.67 -13.44 7.08
N ALA A 274 10.78 -12.16 6.74
CA ALA A 274 11.81 -11.68 5.82
C ALA A 274 13.22 -11.97 6.35
N PRO A 275 14.13 -12.52 5.51
CA PRO A 275 15.46 -12.94 5.95
C PRO A 275 16.49 -11.80 5.99
N VAL A 276 16.04 -10.56 6.16
CA VAL A 276 16.84 -9.31 6.18
C VAL A 276 16.50 -8.48 7.41
N PRO A 277 17.40 -7.56 7.83
CA PRO A 277 17.14 -6.68 8.97
C PRO A 277 15.92 -5.79 8.81
N ASP A 278 15.72 -5.24 7.60
CA ASP A 278 14.69 -4.26 7.32
C ASP A 278 13.80 -4.69 6.15
N ALA A 279 12.52 -4.91 6.44
CA ALA A 279 11.54 -5.32 5.45
C ALA A 279 10.34 -4.37 5.41
N PHE A 280 9.91 -4.02 4.21
CA PHE A 280 8.83 -3.10 3.90
C PHE A 280 7.79 -3.80 3.05
N PHE A 281 6.56 -3.83 3.52
CA PHE A 281 5.44 -4.36 2.76
C PHE A 281 4.70 -3.20 2.10
N VAL A 282 4.50 -3.28 0.79
CA VAL A 282 3.89 -2.23 -0.03
C VAL A 282 2.65 -2.80 -0.71
N GLY A 283 1.49 -2.38 -0.28
CA GLY A 283 0.23 -2.63 -0.97
C GLY A 283 0.03 -1.67 -2.16
N TYR A 284 -1.07 -1.84 -2.89
CA TYR A 284 -1.49 -0.94 -3.99
C TYR A 284 -0.40 -0.74 -5.07
N ALA A 285 0.43 -1.77 -5.27
CA ALA A 285 1.59 -1.75 -6.16
C ALA A 285 1.34 -2.59 -7.42
N ASN A 286 1.72 -2.05 -8.60
CA ASN A 286 1.75 -2.78 -9.87
C ASN A 286 0.39 -3.27 -10.41
N GLY A 287 -0.72 -2.74 -9.93
CA GLY A 287 -2.06 -3.06 -10.42
C GLY A 287 -3.13 -3.01 -9.34
N TYR A 288 -4.39 -3.09 -9.76
CA TYR A 288 -5.54 -3.11 -8.86
C TYR A 288 -6.46 -4.29 -9.18
N TYR A 289 -6.50 -5.26 -8.27
CA TYR A 289 -7.27 -6.50 -8.41
C TYR A 289 -8.29 -6.70 -7.27
N GLY A 290 -8.64 -5.61 -6.58
CA GLY A 290 -9.54 -5.62 -5.44
C GLY A 290 -8.82 -5.98 -4.13
N TYR A 291 -9.58 -6.52 -3.20
CA TYR A 291 -9.08 -6.88 -1.87
C TYR A 291 -8.42 -8.25 -1.84
N PHE A 292 -7.40 -8.36 -1.00
CA PHE A 292 -6.77 -9.63 -0.63
C PHE A 292 -6.95 -9.85 0.88
N PRO A 293 -7.97 -10.58 1.30
CA PRO A 293 -8.14 -10.99 2.69
C PRO A 293 -7.23 -12.17 3.02
N THR A 294 -6.89 -12.32 4.30
CA THR A 294 -6.30 -13.58 4.77
C THR A 294 -7.30 -14.74 4.69
N LEU A 295 -6.81 -15.97 4.70
CA LEU A 295 -7.65 -17.16 4.77
C LEU A 295 -8.64 -17.08 5.95
N LYS A 296 -8.17 -16.63 7.12
CA LYS A 296 -8.99 -16.42 8.31
C LYS A 296 -10.10 -15.40 8.06
N ALA A 297 -9.75 -14.24 7.52
CA ALA A 297 -10.72 -13.19 7.22
C ALA A 297 -11.74 -13.62 6.15
N ALA A 298 -11.33 -14.46 5.18
CA ALA A 298 -12.21 -15.01 4.16
C ALA A 298 -13.29 -15.95 4.76
N VAL A 299 -12.97 -16.66 5.85
CA VAL A 299 -13.93 -17.48 6.61
C VAL A 299 -14.86 -16.63 7.45
N GLU A 300 -14.34 -15.58 8.11
CA GLU A 300 -15.13 -14.66 8.95
C GLU A 300 -16.08 -13.80 8.12
N GLY A 301 -15.73 -13.46 6.88
CA GLY A 301 -16.54 -12.61 5.99
C GLY A 301 -16.37 -11.11 6.25
N GLY A 302 -17.37 -10.32 5.86
CA GLY A 302 -17.36 -8.86 5.93
C GLY A 302 -16.77 -8.20 4.68
N TYR A 303 -16.84 -6.86 4.63
CA TYR A 303 -16.36 -6.09 3.49
C TYR A 303 -14.85 -6.31 3.24
N GLY A 304 -14.48 -6.48 1.99
CA GLY A 304 -13.10 -6.78 1.59
C GLY A 304 -12.69 -8.25 1.79
N ALA A 305 -13.51 -9.06 2.49
CA ALA A 305 -13.22 -10.47 2.72
C ALA A 305 -14.15 -11.43 1.98
N ASN A 306 -15.45 -11.12 1.84
CA ASN A 306 -16.44 -11.93 1.11
C ASN A 306 -17.29 -11.12 0.13
N SER A 307 -16.88 -9.91 -0.20
CA SER A 307 -17.57 -9.06 -1.17
C SER A 307 -17.05 -9.29 -2.59
N LEU A 308 -17.80 -8.81 -3.57
CA LEU A 308 -17.38 -8.85 -4.99
C LEU A 308 -16.10 -8.05 -5.28
N THR A 309 -15.66 -7.24 -4.32
CA THR A 309 -14.38 -6.55 -4.38
C THR A 309 -13.19 -7.49 -4.13
N THR A 310 -13.43 -8.70 -3.62
CA THR A 310 -12.44 -9.78 -3.45
C THR A 310 -12.56 -10.73 -4.64
N ARG A 311 -11.70 -10.61 -5.63
CA ARG A 311 -11.85 -11.29 -6.92
C ARG A 311 -11.08 -12.61 -7.01
N THR A 312 -9.87 -12.63 -6.44
CA THR A 312 -8.99 -13.81 -6.48
C THR A 312 -9.44 -14.89 -5.51
N GLU A 313 -9.12 -16.12 -5.83
CA GLU A 313 -9.29 -17.26 -4.94
C GLU A 313 -8.73 -17.03 -3.53
N VAL A 314 -9.28 -17.75 -2.56
CA VAL A 314 -8.84 -17.68 -1.17
C VAL A 314 -7.42 -18.28 -1.05
N GLY A 315 -6.53 -17.57 -0.34
CA GLY A 315 -5.13 -17.97 -0.22
C GLY A 315 -4.18 -17.29 -1.20
N ALA A 316 -4.70 -16.51 -2.17
CA ALA A 316 -3.87 -15.77 -3.13
C ALA A 316 -2.89 -14.80 -2.43
N GLY A 317 -3.34 -14.12 -1.35
CA GLY A 317 -2.49 -13.22 -0.58
C GLY A 317 -1.32 -13.93 0.08
N GLU A 318 -1.58 -15.03 0.76
CA GLU A 318 -0.57 -15.89 1.38
C GLU A 318 0.43 -16.42 0.35
N ALA A 319 -0.05 -16.85 -0.81
CA ALA A 319 0.80 -17.35 -1.91
C ALA A 319 1.76 -16.27 -2.42
N MET A 320 1.29 -15.01 -2.59
CA MET A 320 2.12 -13.89 -3.02
C MET A 320 3.19 -13.54 -1.98
N VAL A 321 2.86 -13.53 -0.68
CA VAL A 321 3.84 -13.31 0.40
C VAL A 321 4.89 -14.41 0.39
N ASN A 322 4.48 -15.67 0.33
CA ASN A 322 5.40 -16.80 0.27
C ASN A 322 6.33 -16.73 -0.96
N HIS A 323 5.79 -16.38 -2.13
CA HIS A 323 6.58 -16.21 -3.35
C HIS A 323 7.69 -15.16 -3.16
N SER A 324 7.34 -13.97 -2.64
CA SER A 324 8.34 -12.92 -2.40
C SER A 324 9.42 -13.34 -1.38
N LEU A 325 9.04 -14.08 -0.33
CA LEU A 325 10.01 -14.62 0.65
C LEU A 325 10.95 -15.64 0.02
N VAL A 326 10.46 -16.48 -0.89
CA VAL A 326 11.31 -17.40 -1.68
C VAL A 326 12.27 -16.59 -2.54
N LYS A 327 11.78 -15.58 -3.28
CA LYS A 327 12.63 -14.70 -4.11
C LYS A 327 13.71 -13.99 -3.31
N LEU A 328 13.41 -13.49 -2.11
CA LEU A 328 14.43 -12.89 -1.23
C LEU A 328 15.52 -13.90 -0.84
N ASN A 329 15.15 -15.13 -0.51
CA ASN A 329 16.13 -16.17 -0.18
C ASN A 329 16.97 -16.59 -1.40
N GLU A 330 16.38 -16.60 -2.61
CA GLU A 330 17.12 -16.80 -3.87
C GLU A 330 18.13 -15.65 -4.09
N MET A 331 17.68 -14.38 -3.98
CA MET A 331 18.53 -13.20 -4.14
C MET A 331 19.69 -13.16 -3.14
N LEU A 332 19.49 -13.70 -1.94
CA LEU A 332 20.51 -13.79 -0.88
C LEU A 332 21.39 -15.04 -0.99
N GLY A 333 21.09 -15.97 -1.93
CA GLY A 333 21.83 -17.22 -2.07
C GLY A 333 21.65 -18.18 -0.86
N LYS A 334 20.54 -18.05 -0.12
CA LYS A 334 20.27 -18.85 1.10
C LYS A 334 19.57 -20.18 0.82
N LEU A 335 18.95 -20.34 -0.36
CA LEU A 335 18.30 -21.60 -0.72
C LEU A 335 19.36 -22.68 -0.97
N LYS A 336 19.17 -23.86 -0.33
CA LYS A 336 20.04 -25.01 -0.55
C LYS A 336 19.70 -25.63 -1.90
N THR A 337 20.68 -25.74 -2.75
CA THR A 337 20.57 -26.53 -3.99
C THR A 337 20.81 -28.01 -3.67
N MET A 338 20.21 -28.90 -4.47
CA MET A 338 20.55 -30.33 -4.37
C MET A 338 22.05 -30.51 -4.61
N PRO A 339 22.75 -31.32 -3.81
CA PRO A 339 24.13 -31.67 -4.12
C PRO A 339 24.21 -32.21 -5.55
N SER A 340 25.13 -31.66 -6.37
CA SER A 340 25.47 -32.31 -7.65
C SER A 340 25.91 -33.74 -7.37
N GLN A 341 25.20 -34.73 -7.94
CA GLN A 341 25.59 -36.12 -7.89
C GLN A 341 26.92 -36.31 -8.60
#